data_e572af84b0c0327f22c31fac5d481974
#
_entry.id   e572af84b0c0327f22c31fac5d481974
#
_cell.length_a   1.000
_cell.length_b   1.000
_cell.length_c   1.000
_cell.angle_alpha   90.00
_cell.angle_beta   90.00
_cell.angle_gamma   90.00
#
_symmetry.space_group_name_H-M   'P 1'
#
loop_
_entity.id
_entity.type
_entity.pdbx_description
1 polymer ?
#
loop_
_entity_poly.entity_id
_entity_poly.type
_entity_poly.pdbx_seq_one_letter_code
_entity_poly.pdbx_strand_id
1 'polypeptide(L)'
;MPDFSFLHAADLHLDSPLRGLDADAPGERIRMASRIALTRLVDLALQLQVAFVVLAGDLYDGDAKDWRTGQFLVQQLTRLTREGIEIVAISGNHDADQVLTRKLPVPGMLGSARPETCLLSHVPVAVHGQSFATRAVLENLVLRYPRRIEEKFNIGLLHTACGMGGHENYAPCTVGDLERLEYEYWALGHVHIRQVLCTDPWVVFPGNLQGRHVKEEGAKGATLVSVTNLRVAGVPEHVPLDVVRWRRLPVDVTGAADVRAVLDRVGILLNQAVLEAEGRMLAVRISLTGECPAHADLARSPDALLQTLRAAALDVAGPDEVWIEDLKLLTAPVLDLPAMRAQPGAVGLLVSALDRPVAVDKRLADFVSDQLRRADQDLESDHPALAIRDGHIPDDILARARALLLAELARD
;
A
#
# COMPACT_ATOMS: atom_id res chain seq x y z
N MET A 1 -33.74 -11.73 15.38
CA MET A 1 -33.11 -12.29 14.20
C MET A 1 -31.76 -12.85 14.62
N PRO A 2 -31.21 -13.87 13.99
CA PRO A 2 -29.93 -14.43 14.42
C PRO A 2 -28.82 -13.37 14.21
N ASP A 3 -27.95 -13.27 15.23
CA ASP A 3 -26.70 -12.51 15.12
C ASP A 3 -25.73 -13.29 14.26
N PHE A 4 -24.93 -12.62 13.44
CA PHE A 4 -23.94 -13.25 12.58
C PHE A 4 -22.74 -12.33 12.39
N SER A 5 -21.66 -12.90 11.90
CA SER A 5 -20.48 -12.14 11.46
C SER A 5 -20.06 -12.54 10.04
N PHE A 6 -19.33 -11.66 9.38
CA PHE A 6 -18.74 -11.93 8.08
C PHE A 6 -17.37 -11.29 7.94
N LEU A 7 -16.58 -11.78 6.99
CA LEU A 7 -15.30 -11.20 6.62
C LEU A 7 -15.42 -10.47 5.27
N HIS A 8 -14.85 -9.28 5.23
CA HIS A 8 -14.67 -8.48 4.03
C HIS A 8 -13.19 -8.37 3.68
N ALA A 9 -12.79 -8.89 2.54
CA ALA A 9 -11.45 -8.78 1.97
C ALA A 9 -11.50 -8.27 0.52
N ALA A 10 -10.40 -7.69 0.07
CA ALA A 10 -10.22 -7.19 -1.28
C ALA A 10 -8.74 -7.24 -1.68
N ASP A 11 -8.45 -7.00 -2.92
CA ASP A 11 -7.10 -6.75 -3.43
C ASP A 11 -6.11 -7.84 -2.98
N LEU A 12 -6.48 -9.11 -3.28
CA LEU A 12 -5.67 -10.27 -2.93
C LEU A 12 -4.37 -10.32 -3.73
N HIS A 13 -4.43 -9.89 -4.99
CA HIS A 13 -3.31 -9.86 -5.92
C HIS A 13 -2.43 -11.10 -5.83
N LEU A 14 -3.06 -12.28 -5.92
CA LEU A 14 -2.35 -13.55 -5.77
C LEU A 14 -1.21 -13.67 -6.78
N ASP A 15 -0.05 -14.06 -6.27
CA ASP A 15 1.19 -14.24 -7.04
C ASP A 15 1.60 -13.01 -7.85
N SER A 16 1.31 -11.81 -7.32
CA SER A 16 1.79 -10.55 -7.89
C SER A 16 3.29 -10.62 -8.16
N PRO A 17 3.75 -10.24 -9.37
CA PRO A 17 5.18 -10.19 -9.66
C PRO A 17 5.83 -9.13 -8.79
N LEU A 18 6.66 -9.56 -7.86
CA LEU A 18 7.41 -8.70 -6.96
C LEU A 18 8.54 -8.05 -7.75
N ARG A 19 8.29 -6.88 -8.32
CA ARG A 19 9.28 -6.12 -9.09
C ARG A 19 10.27 -5.46 -8.13
N GLY A 20 11.57 -5.47 -8.50
CA GLY A 20 12.62 -4.77 -7.75
C GLY A 20 13.12 -5.50 -6.51
N LEU A 21 12.78 -6.79 -6.32
CA LEU A 21 13.45 -7.60 -5.32
C LEU A 21 14.88 -7.87 -5.76
N ASP A 22 15.81 -7.55 -4.87
CA ASP A 22 17.22 -7.89 -4.99
C ASP A 22 17.40 -9.42 -4.97
N ALA A 23 18.52 -9.90 -5.55
CA ALA A 23 18.89 -11.33 -5.56
C ALA A 23 19.03 -11.90 -4.13
N ASP A 24 19.37 -11.04 -3.17
CA ASP A 24 19.53 -11.39 -1.74
C ASP A 24 18.22 -11.37 -0.95
N ALA A 25 17.08 -11.05 -1.60
CA ALA A 25 15.79 -11.04 -0.93
C ALA A 25 15.41 -12.46 -0.46
N PRO A 26 14.69 -12.61 0.66
CA PRO A 26 14.08 -13.88 1.09
C PRO A 26 12.92 -14.24 0.15
N GLY A 27 13.29 -14.51 -1.12
CA GLY A 27 12.41 -14.47 -2.29
C GLY A 27 11.26 -15.47 -2.26
N GLU A 28 11.42 -16.64 -1.61
CA GLU A 28 10.35 -17.63 -1.55
C GLU A 28 9.26 -17.20 -0.57
N ARG A 29 9.64 -16.71 0.62
CA ARG A 29 8.70 -16.28 1.64
C ARG A 29 7.86 -15.07 1.17
N ILE A 30 8.51 -14.10 0.52
CA ILE A 30 7.82 -12.93 -0.03
C ILE A 30 6.91 -13.34 -1.19
N ARG A 31 7.36 -14.22 -2.10
CA ARG A 31 6.55 -14.74 -3.21
C ARG A 31 5.32 -15.52 -2.75
N MET A 32 5.45 -16.26 -1.66
CA MET A 32 4.36 -17.05 -1.09
C MET A 32 3.45 -16.24 -0.15
N ALA A 33 3.81 -14.99 0.18
CA ALA A 33 3.13 -14.21 1.21
C ALA A 33 1.63 -14.01 0.93
N SER A 34 1.23 -13.69 -0.32
CA SER A 34 -0.18 -13.54 -0.70
C SER A 34 -0.97 -14.84 -0.56
N ARG A 35 -0.36 -15.98 -0.91
CA ARG A 35 -0.98 -17.30 -0.73
C ARG A 35 -1.14 -17.67 0.75
N ILE A 36 -0.14 -17.39 1.57
CA ILE A 36 -0.22 -17.65 3.00
C ILE A 36 -1.25 -16.72 3.65
N ALA A 37 -1.32 -15.46 3.24
CA ALA A 37 -2.33 -14.52 3.73
C ALA A 37 -3.75 -14.96 3.37
N LEU A 38 -3.99 -15.46 2.14
CA LEU A 38 -5.27 -16.05 1.76
C LEU A 38 -5.60 -17.30 2.59
N THR A 39 -4.62 -18.16 2.83
CA THR A 39 -4.82 -19.34 3.71
C THR A 39 -5.24 -18.90 5.11
N ARG A 40 -4.57 -17.88 5.69
CA ARG A 40 -4.95 -17.29 6.99
C ARG A 40 -6.36 -16.69 7.00
N LEU A 41 -6.79 -16.04 5.91
CA LEU A 41 -8.16 -15.53 5.77
C LEU A 41 -9.18 -16.66 5.84
N VAL A 42 -8.92 -17.76 5.11
CA VAL A 42 -9.79 -18.95 5.09
C VAL A 42 -9.80 -19.63 6.46
N ASP A 43 -8.64 -19.82 7.07
CA ASP A 43 -8.51 -20.42 8.41
C ASP A 43 -9.24 -19.58 9.46
N LEU A 44 -9.13 -18.25 9.42
CA LEU A 44 -9.86 -17.33 10.28
C LEU A 44 -11.38 -17.47 10.10
N ALA A 45 -11.85 -17.49 8.84
CA ALA A 45 -13.27 -17.67 8.55
C ALA A 45 -13.83 -18.96 9.12
N LEU A 46 -13.09 -20.06 8.99
CA LEU A 46 -13.43 -21.38 9.54
C LEU A 46 -13.40 -21.37 11.08
N GLN A 47 -12.36 -20.77 11.67
CA GLN A 47 -12.21 -20.69 13.13
C GLN A 47 -13.33 -19.88 13.79
N LEU A 48 -13.69 -18.73 13.20
CA LEU A 48 -14.75 -17.85 13.70
C LEU A 48 -16.15 -18.31 13.29
N GLN A 49 -16.25 -19.31 12.42
CA GLN A 49 -17.53 -19.79 11.86
C GLN A 49 -18.38 -18.63 11.32
N VAL A 50 -17.74 -17.72 10.54
CA VAL A 50 -18.46 -16.60 9.96
C VAL A 50 -19.56 -17.09 9.01
N ALA A 51 -20.65 -16.35 8.89
CA ALA A 51 -21.76 -16.77 8.04
C ALA A 51 -21.38 -16.76 6.54
N PHE A 52 -20.54 -15.81 6.14
CA PHE A 52 -20.09 -15.68 4.75
C PHE A 52 -18.82 -14.82 4.65
N VAL A 53 -18.23 -14.82 3.45
CA VAL A 53 -17.08 -13.98 3.08
C VAL A 53 -17.42 -13.17 1.85
N VAL A 54 -17.14 -11.86 1.83
CA VAL A 54 -17.22 -11.01 0.63
C VAL A 54 -15.84 -10.65 0.13
N LEU A 55 -15.63 -10.75 -1.20
CA LEU A 55 -14.37 -10.45 -1.88
C LEU A 55 -14.59 -9.32 -2.89
N ALA A 56 -14.06 -8.13 -2.60
CA ALA A 56 -14.35 -6.91 -3.36
C ALA A 56 -13.37 -6.65 -4.52
N GLY A 57 -13.01 -7.69 -5.28
CA GLY A 57 -12.22 -7.58 -6.51
C GLY A 57 -10.71 -7.69 -6.32
N ASP A 58 -10.01 -7.69 -7.45
CA ASP A 58 -8.56 -7.85 -7.61
C ASP A 58 -8.03 -9.11 -6.90
N LEU A 59 -8.60 -10.26 -7.29
CA LEU A 59 -8.22 -11.57 -6.77
C LEU A 59 -6.86 -12.02 -7.31
N TYR A 60 -6.56 -11.65 -8.56
CA TYR A 60 -5.30 -11.93 -9.24
C TYR A 60 -4.59 -10.64 -9.60
N ASP A 61 -3.28 -10.70 -9.85
CA ASP A 61 -2.60 -9.59 -10.51
C ASP A 61 -2.71 -9.71 -12.04
N GLY A 62 -2.76 -8.54 -12.73
CA GLY A 62 -3.07 -8.40 -14.14
C GLY A 62 -2.28 -9.26 -15.14
N ASP A 63 -1.13 -9.79 -14.74
CA ASP A 63 -0.25 -10.63 -15.56
C ASP A 63 -0.26 -12.12 -15.15
N ALA A 64 -1.15 -12.53 -14.25
CA ALA A 64 -1.21 -13.91 -13.76
C ALA A 64 -1.61 -14.88 -14.89
N LYS A 65 -0.65 -15.67 -15.39
CA LYS A 65 -0.84 -16.68 -16.43
C LYS A 65 -0.77 -18.11 -15.89
N ASP A 66 -0.38 -18.28 -14.63
CA ASP A 66 -0.20 -19.60 -14.03
C ASP A 66 -1.52 -20.17 -13.52
N TRP A 67 -1.97 -21.24 -14.16
CA TRP A 67 -3.16 -21.98 -13.74
C TRP A 67 -3.11 -22.47 -12.29
N ARG A 68 -1.92 -22.68 -11.73
CA ARG A 68 -1.73 -23.08 -10.32
C ARG A 68 -2.23 -22.02 -9.35
N THR A 69 -2.10 -20.73 -9.70
CA THR A 69 -2.64 -19.63 -8.91
C THR A 69 -4.16 -19.69 -8.83
N GLY A 70 -4.82 -19.87 -9.98
CA GLY A 70 -6.28 -20.00 -10.01
C GLY A 70 -6.78 -21.28 -9.30
N GLN A 71 -6.11 -22.40 -9.49
CA GLN A 71 -6.43 -23.64 -8.77
C GLN A 71 -6.28 -23.48 -7.27
N PHE A 72 -5.23 -22.80 -6.81
CA PHE A 72 -5.01 -22.51 -5.39
C PHE A 72 -6.14 -21.67 -4.81
N LEU A 73 -6.55 -20.58 -5.48
CA LEU A 73 -7.68 -19.77 -5.03
C LEU A 73 -8.95 -20.61 -4.89
N VAL A 74 -9.33 -21.33 -5.95
CA VAL A 74 -10.55 -22.17 -5.94
C VAL A 74 -10.47 -23.24 -4.85
N GLN A 75 -9.29 -23.85 -4.64
CA GLN A 75 -9.09 -24.82 -3.56
C GLN A 75 -9.33 -24.21 -2.19
N GLN A 76 -8.76 -23.02 -1.92
CA GLN A 76 -8.95 -22.35 -0.64
C GLN A 76 -10.42 -21.96 -0.42
N LEU A 77 -11.08 -21.39 -1.41
CA LEU A 77 -12.48 -21.01 -1.31
C LEU A 77 -13.42 -22.23 -1.17
N THR A 78 -13.06 -23.37 -1.79
CA THR A 78 -13.82 -24.63 -1.63
C THR A 78 -13.79 -25.14 -0.18
N ARG A 79 -12.76 -24.84 0.60
CA ARG A 79 -12.73 -25.19 2.03
C ARG A 79 -13.88 -24.49 2.79
N LEU A 80 -14.15 -23.21 2.47
CA LEU A 80 -15.26 -22.45 3.06
C LEU A 80 -16.63 -23.05 2.70
N THR A 81 -16.84 -23.30 1.38
CA THR A 81 -18.13 -23.80 0.90
C THR A 81 -18.45 -25.21 1.42
N ARG A 82 -17.44 -26.06 1.68
CA ARG A 82 -17.62 -27.39 2.28
C ARG A 82 -18.12 -27.31 3.74
N GLU A 83 -17.76 -26.25 4.45
CA GLU A 83 -18.21 -25.98 5.83
C GLU A 83 -19.48 -25.11 5.87
N GLY A 84 -20.11 -24.87 4.73
CA GLY A 84 -21.35 -24.08 4.63
C GLY A 84 -21.18 -22.58 4.69
N ILE A 85 -19.92 -22.06 4.67
CA ILE A 85 -19.64 -20.62 4.61
C ILE A 85 -19.82 -20.15 3.16
N GLU A 86 -20.81 -19.29 2.95
CA GLU A 86 -21.09 -18.73 1.63
C GLU A 86 -20.05 -17.69 1.21
N ILE A 87 -19.82 -17.55 -0.09
CA ILE A 87 -18.90 -16.58 -0.65
C ILE A 87 -19.64 -15.72 -1.65
N VAL A 88 -19.42 -14.40 -1.62
CA VAL A 88 -19.85 -13.50 -2.68
C VAL A 88 -18.66 -12.69 -3.13
N ALA A 89 -18.35 -12.73 -4.41
CA ALA A 89 -17.18 -12.11 -4.99
C ALA A 89 -17.52 -11.27 -6.23
N ILE A 90 -16.71 -10.26 -6.48
CA ILE A 90 -16.69 -9.54 -7.76
C ILE A 90 -15.27 -9.55 -8.32
N SER A 91 -15.12 -9.35 -9.63
CA SER A 91 -13.83 -9.06 -10.25
C SER A 91 -13.57 -7.56 -10.28
N GLY A 92 -12.30 -7.17 -10.03
CA GLY A 92 -11.82 -5.80 -10.17
C GLY A 92 -11.15 -5.55 -11.53
N ASN A 93 -10.36 -4.48 -11.64
CA ASN A 93 -9.70 -4.08 -12.88
C ASN A 93 -8.57 -5.04 -13.29
N HIS A 94 -7.86 -5.65 -12.34
CA HIS A 94 -6.85 -6.65 -12.64
C HIS A 94 -7.43 -7.99 -13.08
N ASP A 95 -8.63 -8.35 -12.62
CA ASP A 95 -9.29 -9.62 -12.94
C ASP A 95 -10.02 -9.63 -14.29
N ALA A 96 -10.52 -8.46 -14.73
CA ALA A 96 -11.45 -8.36 -15.87
C ALA A 96 -10.90 -8.92 -17.19
N ASP A 97 -9.60 -8.76 -17.45
CA ASP A 97 -8.92 -9.26 -18.66
C ASP A 97 -8.27 -10.64 -18.47
N GLN A 98 -8.37 -11.24 -17.29
CA GLN A 98 -7.69 -12.48 -16.95
C GLN A 98 -8.34 -13.71 -17.62
N VAL A 99 -7.51 -14.51 -18.26
CA VAL A 99 -7.90 -15.83 -18.76
C VAL A 99 -8.31 -16.76 -17.62
N LEU A 100 -7.68 -16.63 -16.46
CA LEU A 100 -7.97 -17.44 -15.27
C LEU A 100 -9.37 -17.21 -14.75
N THR A 101 -9.79 -15.97 -14.59
CA THR A 101 -11.14 -15.60 -14.13
C THR A 101 -12.23 -16.17 -15.06
N ARG A 102 -11.96 -16.19 -16.37
CA ARG A 102 -12.92 -16.71 -17.36
C ARG A 102 -13.01 -18.23 -17.40
N LYS A 103 -11.95 -18.95 -17.05
CA LYS A 103 -11.85 -20.41 -17.22
C LYS A 103 -11.91 -21.21 -15.93
N LEU A 104 -11.62 -20.60 -14.79
CA LEU A 104 -11.73 -21.21 -13.47
C LEU A 104 -12.83 -20.49 -12.70
N PRO A 105 -14.01 -21.10 -12.54
CA PRO A 105 -15.12 -20.46 -11.85
C PRO A 105 -14.76 -20.25 -10.37
N VAL A 106 -14.75 -19.00 -9.94
CA VAL A 106 -14.63 -18.63 -8.53
C VAL A 106 -16.02 -18.77 -7.89
N PRO A 107 -16.16 -19.52 -6.79
CA PRO A 107 -17.44 -19.67 -6.11
C PRO A 107 -18.04 -18.30 -5.72
N GLY A 108 -19.34 -18.10 -5.99
CA GLY A 108 -20.05 -16.87 -5.61
C GLY A 108 -19.70 -15.63 -6.42
N MET A 109 -19.03 -15.76 -7.57
CA MET A 109 -18.70 -14.63 -8.44
C MET A 109 -19.95 -14.05 -9.09
N LEU A 110 -20.19 -12.75 -8.89
CA LEU A 110 -21.27 -12.00 -9.53
C LEU A 110 -20.89 -11.60 -10.96
N GLY A 111 -21.91 -11.47 -11.82
CA GLY A 111 -21.73 -11.13 -13.22
C GLY A 111 -21.24 -9.70 -13.47
N SER A 112 -20.76 -9.45 -14.70
CA SER A 112 -20.21 -8.15 -15.10
C SER A 112 -21.15 -7.31 -15.97
N ALA A 113 -22.20 -7.90 -16.53
CA ALA A 113 -23.09 -7.21 -17.48
C ALA A 113 -24.02 -6.18 -16.81
N ARG A 114 -24.45 -6.45 -15.59
CA ARG A 114 -25.33 -5.60 -14.79
C ARG A 114 -25.16 -5.94 -13.30
N PRO A 115 -25.61 -5.06 -12.39
CA PRO A 115 -25.66 -5.41 -10.97
C PRO A 115 -26.54 -6.64 -10.72
N GLU A 116 -26.05 -7.54 -9.88
CA GLU A 116 -26.76 -8.74 -9.44
C GLU A 116 -26.96 -8.71 -7.94
N THR A 117 -27.95 -9.45 -7.46
CA THR A 117 -28.24 -9.62 -6.04
C THR A 117 -28.11 -11.09 -5.67
N CYS A 118 -27.22 -11.39 -4.73
CA CYS A 118 -27.10 -12.69 -4.09
C CYS A 118 -27.86 -12.67 -2.77
N LEU A 119 -28.86 -13.54 -2.60
CA LEU A 119 -29.55 -13.77 -1.32
C LEU A 119 -28.87 -14.95 -0.62
N LEU A 120 -28.34 -14.72 0.58
CA LEU A 120 -27.69 -15.78 1.33
C LEU A 120 -28.71 -16.72 1.97
N SER A 121 -28.36 -18.01 2.03
CA SER A 121 -29.31 -19.07 2.39
C SER A 121 -29.57 -19.15 3.88
N HIS A 122 -28.55 -18.87 4.70
CA HIS A 122 -28.58 -19.16 6.14
C HIS A 122 -28.77 -17.91 7.04
N VAL A 123 -28.64 -16.71 6.45
CA VAL A 123 -28.76 -15.43 7.14
C VAL A 123 -29.61 -14.45 6.32
N PRO A 124 -30.29 -13.51 6.95
CA PRO A 124 -31.15 -12.54 6.25
C PRO A 124 -30.30 -11.42 5.58
N VAL A 125 -29.45 -11.79 4.62
CA VAL A 125 -28.52 -10.88 3.93
C VAL A 125 -28.81 -10.85 2.43
N ALA A 126 -28.73 -9.67 1.86
CA ALA A 126 -28.73 -9.43 0.42
C ALA A 126 -27.39 -8.72 0.04
N VAL A 127 -26.59 -9.35 -0.80
CA VAL A 127 -25.36 -8.76 -1.34
C VAL A 127 -25.61 -8.32 -2.77
N HIS A 128 -25.46 -7.03 -3.03
CA HIS A 128 -25.62 -6.40 -4.33
C HIS A 128 -24.26 -6.05 -4.90
N GLY A 129 -23.92 -6.52 -6.09
CA GLY A 129 -22.60 -6.28 -6.66
C GLY A 129 -22.56 -6.40 -8.18
N GLN A 130 -21.48 -5.89 -8.76
CA GLN A 130 -21.19 -6.04 -10.18
C GLN A 130 -19.68 -6.17 -10.37
N SER A 131 -19.27 -7.22 -11.08
CA SER A 131 -17.90 -7.40 -11.54
C SER A 131 -17.55 -6.41 -12.64
N PHE A 132 -16.28 -6.06 -12.78
CA PHE A 132 -15.80 -5.31 -13.93
C PHE A 132 -15.88 -6.15 -15.21
N ALA A 133 -16.39 -5.55 -16.28
CA ALA A 133 -16.44 -6.19 -17.60
C ALA A 133 -15.12 -6.03 -18.37
N THR A 134 -14.42 -4.93 -18.12
CA THR A 134 -13.15 -4.54 -18.73
C THR A 134 -12.25 -3.91 -17.68
N ARG A 135 -10.94 -3.83 -17.96
CA ARG A 135 -9.98 -3.23 -17.03
C ARG A 135 -10.31 -1.78 -16.65
N ALA A 136 -10.79 -1.00 -17.59
CA ALA A 136 -11.13 0.41 -17.37
C ALA A 136 -12.65 0.60 -17.37
N VAL A 137 -13.27 0.65 -16.21
CA VAL A 137 -14.68 1.03 -16.02
C VAL A 137 -14.72 2.47 -15.54
N LEU A 138 -15.13 3.40 -16.43
CA LEU A 138 -15.12 4.84 -16.17
C LEU A 138 -16.50 5.39 -15.79
N GLU A 139 -17.52 4.54 -15.79
CA GLU A 139 -18.89 4.90 -15.41
C GLU A 139 -19.16 4.64 -13.92
N ASN A 140 -20.06 5.42 -13.34
CA ASN A 140 -20.54 5.18 -11.98
C ASN A 140 -21.49 3.98 -11.96
N LEU A 141 -21.00 2.82 -11.55
CA LEU A 141 -21.79 1.59 -11.50
C LEU A 141 -22.91 1.64 -10.46
N VAL A 142 -22.74 2.42 -9.39
CA VAL A 142 -23.68 2.54 -8.26
C VAL A 142 -25.07 3.00 -8.72
N LEU A 143 -25.12 3.85 -9.75
CA LEU A 143 -26.37 4.39 -10.26
C LEU A 143 -27.34 3.31 -10.80
N ARG A 144 -26.83 2.10 -11.06
CA ARG A 144 -27.63 0.96 -11.54
C ARG A 144 -27.88 -0.11 -10.49
N TYR A 145 -27.36 0.07 -9.27
CA TYR A 145 -27.59 -0.89 -8.19
C TYR A 145 -29.07 -0.90 -7.78
N PRO A 146 -29.60 -2.06 -7.39
CA PRO A 146 -31.01 -2.18 -7.00
C PRO A 146 -31.29 -1.43 -5.70
N ARG A 147 -32.55 -1.15 -5.43
CA ARG A 147 -32.96 -0.68 -4.11
C ARG A 147 -32.73 -1.74 -3.05
N ARG A 148 -32.56 -1.30 -1.79
CA ARG A 148 -32.49 -2.21 -0.64
C ARG A 148 -33.66 -3.20 -0.63
N ILE A 149 -33.40 -4.39 -0.14
CA ILE A 149 -34.44 -5.38 0.13
C ILE A 149 -34.85 -5.28 1.59
N GLU A 150 -36.13 -5.03 1.83
CA GLU A 150 -36.68 -4.92 3.18
C GLU A 150 -36.45 -6.21 3.98
N GLU A 151 -36.31 -6.06 5.28
CA GLU A 151 -36.06 -7.16 6.22
C GLU A 151 -34.76 -7.95 5.95
N LYS A 152 -33.84 -7.38 5.19
CA LYS A 152 -32.49 -7.91 4.95
C LYS A 152 -31.43 -6.90 5.38
N PHE A 153 -30.28 -7.43 5.77
CA PHE A 153 -29.04 -6.65 5.85
C PHE A 153 -28.48 -6.53 4.44
N ASN A 154 -28.47 -5.32 3.90
CA ASN A 154 -28.04 -5.06 2.52
C ASN A 154 -26.59 -4.67 2.48
N ILE A 155 -25.81 -5.35 1.64
CA ILE A 155 -24.40 -5.07 1.41
C ILE A 155 -24.21 -4.65 -0.05
N GLY A 156 -23.59 -3.50 -0.28
CA GLY A 156 -23.06 -3.13 -1.59
C GLY A 156 -21.63 -3.64 -1.72
N LEU A 157 -21.35 -4.42 -2.75
CA LEU A 157 -20.03 -4.96 -3.05
C LEU A 157 -19.51 -4.30 -4.33
N LEU A 158 -18.46 -3.47 -4.23
CA LEU A 158 -18.01 -2.61 -5.33
C LEU A 158 -16.48 -2.44 -5.35
N HIS A 159 -15.87 -2.59 -6.51
CA HIS A 159 -14.47 -2.24 -6.74
C HIS A 159 -14.40 -0.82 -7.32
N THR A 160 -13.84 0.16 -6.58
CA THR A 160 -13.97 1.60 -6.91
C THR A 160 -12.90 2.45 -6.24
N ALA A 161 -12.56 3.58 -6.83
CA ALA A 161 -11.76 4.62 -6.18
C ALA A 161 -12.57 5.47 -5.17
N CYS A 162 -13.88 5.53 -5.28
CA CYS A 162 -14.81 6.26 -4.39
C CYS A 162 -14.33 7.68 -4.00
N GLY A 163 -13.96 8.50 -4.96
CA GLY A 163 -13.53 9.89 -4.74
C GLY A 163 -12.14 10.05 -4.10
N MET A 164 -11.39 8.96 -3.91
CA MET A 164 -10.01 9.02 -3.41
C MET A 164 -9.08 9.62 -4.46
N GLY A 165 -8.44 10.75 -4.13
CA GLY A 165 -7.39 11.34 -4.96
C GLY A 165 -6.14 10.47 -5.03
N GLY A 166 -5.41 10.53 -6.15
CA GLY A 166 -4.15 9.78 -6.32
C GLY A 166 -4.31 8.33 -6.79
N HIS A 167 -5.54 7.83 -6.96
CA HIS A 167 -5.84 6.53 -7.55
C HIS A 167 -6.43 6.69 -8.96
N GLU A 168 -6.23 5.67 -9.80
CA GLU A 168 -6.93 5.60 -11.10
C GLU A 168 -8.44 5.62 -10.86
N ASN A 169 -9.13 6.49 -11.58
CA ASN A 169 -10.55 6.77 -11.34
C ASN A 169 -11.46 5.68 -11.93
N TYR A 170 -11.34 4.46 -11.41
CA TYR A 170 -12.18 3.32 -11.81
C TYR A 170 -13.50 3.29 -11.06
N ALA A 171 -14.58 3.01 -11.79
CA ALA A 171 -15.97 3.00 -11.31
C ALA A 171 -16.26 4.17 -10.35
N PRO A 172 -16.03 5.42 -10.80
CA PRO A 172 -16.07 6.59 -9.93
C PRO A 172 -17.44 6.74 -9.27
N CYS A 173 -17.44 6.94 -7.96
CA CYS A 173 -18.63 7.26 -7.19
C CYS A 173 -18.26 8.18 -6.02
N THR A 174 -19.27 8.73 -5.37
CA THR A 174 -19.12 9.49 -4.13
C THR A 174 -19.77 8.73 -2.97
N VAL A 175 -19.40 9.05 -1.73
CA VAL A 175 -20.08 8.51 -0.54
C VAL A 175 -21.58 8.83 -0.60
N GLY A 176 -21.96 10.03 -1.06
CA GLY A 176 -23.37 10.40 -1.22
C GLY A 176 -24.14 9.56 -2.26
N ASP A 177 -23.45 8.97 -3.27
CA ASP A 177 -24.11 8.03 -4.18
C ASP A 177 -24.41 6.71 -3.48
N LEU A 178 -23.52 6.28 -2.57
CA LEU A 178 -23.69 5.07 -1.77
C LEU A 178 -24.81 5.23 -0.72
N GLU A 179 -24.85 6.35 -0.03
CA GLU A 179 -25.85 6.68 0.99
C GLU A 179 -27.29 6.63 0.43
N ARG A 180 -27.50 7.07 -0.80
CA ARG A 180 -28.83 7.09 -1.45
C ARG A 180 -29.50 5.74 -1.59
N LEU A 181 -28.73 4.65 -1.55
CA LEU A 181 -29.25 3.29 -1.65
C LEU A 181 -29.69 2.70 -0.31
N GLU A 182 -29.37 3.39 0.79
CA GLU A 182 -29.77 3.04 2.15
C GLU A 182 -29.35 1.60 2.57
N TYR A 183 -28.21 1.10 2.03
CA TYR A 183 -27.63 -0.16 2.44
C TYR A 183 -26.95 -0.01 3.80
N GLU A 184 -26.86 -1.08 4.56
CA GLU A 184 -26.24 -1.06 5.90
C GLU A 184 -24.70 -1.06 5.83
N TYR A 185 -24.12 -1.66 4.76
CA TYR A 185 -22.67 -1.80 4.61
C TYR A 185 -22.22 -1.75 3.15
N TRP A 186 -21.14 -1.05 2.88
CA TRP A 186 -20.47 -1.05 1.59
C TRP A 186 -19.09 -1.69 1.71
N ALA A 187 -18.93 -2.83 1.06
CA ALA A 187 -17.68 -3.56 0.95
C ALA A 187 -16.96 -3.09 -0.32
N LEU A 188 -15.96 -2.22 -0.15
CA LEU A 188 -15.21 -1.63 -1.24
C LEU A 188 -13.86 -2.33 -1.44
N GLY A 189 -13.35 -2.35 -2.69
CA GLY A 189 -11.99 -2.75 -3.07
C GLY A 189 -11.34 -1.71 -3.98
N HIS A 190 -10.06 -1.90 -4.38
CA HIS A 190 -9.20 -1.04 -5.19
C HIS A 190 -8.19 -0.21 -4.37
N VAL A 191 -8.55 0.28 -3.21
CA VAL A 191 -7.65 1.07 -2.37
C VAL A 191 -6.94 0.15 -1.39
N HIS A 192 -5.61 0.04 -1.52
CA HIS A 192 -4.78 -0.90 -0.74
C HIS A 192 -4.52 -0.45 0.71
N ILE A 193 -5.02 0.70 1.10
CA ILE A 193 -4.96 1.21 2.47
C ILE A 193 -6.32 1.04 3.12
N ARG A 194 -6.34 0.45 4.33
CA ARG A 194 -7.59 0.34 5.09
C ARG A 194 -8.14 1.73 5.41
N GLN A 195 -9.40 1.96 5.07
CA GLN A 195 -10.09 3.21 5.36
C GLN A 195 -11.57 2.97 5.65
N VAL A 196 -12.13 3.79 6.53
CA VAL A 196 -13.57 3.92 6.77
C VAL A 196 -13.97 5.30 6.30
N LEU A 197 -14.73 5.37 5.20
CA LEU A 197 -15.16 6.64 4.60
C LEU A 197 -16.41 7.20 5.25
N CYS A 198 -17.30 6.32 5.74
CA CYS A 198 -18.53 6.67 6.42
C CYS A 198 -18.88 5.59 7.45
N THR A 199 -19.59 5.95 8.50
CA THR A 199 -20.03 5.03 9.57
C THR A 199 -21.55 4.80 9.60
N ASP A 200 -22.30 5.55 8.79
CA ASP A 200 -23.75 5.36 8.62
C ASP A 200 -24.16 5.85 7.19
N PRO A 201 -24.28 4.93 6.22
CA PRO A 201 -23.89 3.51 6.28
C PRO A 201 -22.39 3.31 6.46
N TRP A 202 -22.00 2.11 6.90
CA TRP A 202 -20.57 1.77 6.91
C TRP A 202 -20.03 1.63 5.49
N VAL A 203 -19.05 2.47 5.14
CA VAL A 203 -18.35 2.45 3.83
C VAL A 203 -16.89 2.15 4.10
N VAL A 204 -16.42 0.95 3.73
CA VAL A 204 -15.14 0.44 4.18
C VAL A 204 -14.29 -0.07 3.01
N PHE A 205 -13.05 0.39 2.93
CA PHE A 205 -11.97 -0.29 2.24
C PHE A 205 -11.21 -1.15 3.25
N PRO A 206 -11.08 -2.47 3.07
CA PRO A 206 -10.31 -3.33 3.97
C PRO A 206 -8.79 -3.13 3.79
N GLY A 207 -8.37 -2.55 2.67
CA GLY A 207 -7.01 -2.58 2.16
C GLY A 207 -6.70 -3.90 1.45
N ASN A 208 -5.49 -4.05 0.96
CA ASN A 208 -5.04 -5.32 0.40
C ASN A 208 -4.74 -6.36 1.48
N LEU A 209 -4.82 -7.63 1.12
CA LEU A 209 -4.62 -8.73 2.05
C LEU A 209 -3.14 -8.90 2.47
N GLN A 210 -2.21 -8.57 1.57
CA GLN A 210 -0.76 -8.62 1.76
C GLN A 210 -0.11 -7.44 1.03
N GLY A 211 0.73 -6.67 1.73
CA GLY A 211 1.55 -5.62 1.11
C GLY A 211 2.57 -6.20 0.13
N ARG A 212 2.73 -5.57 -1.02
CA ARG A 212 3.58 -6.04 -2.13
C ARG A 212 4.90 -5.28 -2.23
N HIS A 213 4.94 -4.08 -1.70
CA HIS A 213 6.11 -3.19 -1.71
C HIS A 213 6.02 -2.13 -0.61
N VAL A 214 7.11 -1.40 -0.39
CA VAL A 214 7.27 -0.44 0.72
C VAL A 214 6.26 0.73 0.72
N LYS A 215 5.59 1.05 -0.39
CA LYS A 215 4.51 2.04 -0.39
C LYS A 215 3.22 1.51 0.26
N GLU A 216 3.07 0.19 0.38
CA GLU A 216 1.95 -0.48 1.02
C GLU A 216 2.33 -0.91 2.45
N GLU A 217 2.82 0.02 3.24
CA GLU A 217 3.32 -0.25 4.59
C GLU A 217 2.22 -0.51 5.62
N GLY A 218 2.63 -1.06 6.77
CA GLY A 218 1.76 -1.35 7.90
C GLY A 218 1.04 -2.69 7.82
N ALA A 219 0.11 -2.89 8.75
CA ALA A 219 -0.68 -4.10 8.84
C ALA A 219 -1.66 -4.23 7.67
N LYS A 220 -1.73 -5.43 7.07
CA LYS A 220 -2.62 -5.77 5.96
C LYS A 220 -3.48 -6.97 6.34
N GLY A 221 -4.72 -7.02 5.81
CA GLY A 221 -5.62 -8.10 6.19
C GLY A 221 -7.05 -7.91 5.72
N ALA A 222 -8.00 -8.31 6.55
CA ALA A 222 -9.43 -8.26 6.26
C ALA A 222 -10.18 -7.46 7.33
N THR A 223 -11.44 -7.15 7.05
CA THR A 223 -12.35 -6.54 8.03
C THR A 223 -13.34 -7.60 8.52
N LEU A 224 -13.39 -7.82 9.83
CA LEU A 224 -14.43 -8.60 10.49
C LEU A 224 -15.59 -7.68 10.87
N VAL A 225 -16.79 -8.05 10.48
CA VAL A 225 -18.02 -7.29 10.72
C VAL A 225 -19.00 -8.16 11.50
N SER A 226 -19.42 -7.69 12.65
CA SER A 226 -20.50 -8.30 13.46
C SER A 226 -21.82 -7.60 13.17
N VAL A 227 -22.89 -8.36 13.07
CA VAL A 227 -24.23 -7.86 12.76
C VAL A 227 -25.23 -8.36 13.80
N THR A 228 -25.98 -7.44 14.38
CA THR A 228 -27.07 -7.70 15.34
C THR A 228 -28.30 -6.91 14.90
N ASN A 229 -29.45 -7.55 14.88
CA ASN A 229 -30.72 -6.91 14.48
C ASN A 229 -30.63 -6.17 13.11
N LEU A 230 -29.96 -6.77 12.13
CA LEU A 230 -29.73 -6.20 10.79
C LEU A 230 -28.98 -4.85 10.80
N ARG A 231 -28.14 -4.62 11.78
CA ARG A 231 -27.23 -3.46 11.84
C ARG A 231 -25.84 -3.90 12.24
N VAL A 232 -24.85 -3.18 11.77
CA VAL A 232 -23.45 -3.42 12.20
C VAL A 232 -23.35 -3.18 13.72
N ALA A 233 -22.86 -4.17 14.44
CA ALA A 233 -22.66 -4.12 15.89
C ALA A 233 -21.23 -3.66 16.20
N GLY A 234 -21.12 -2.45 16.73
CA GLY A 234 -19.81 -1.85 17.02
C GLY A 234 -19.07 -1.35 15.79
N VAL A 235 -17.75 -1.31 15.89
CA VAL A 235 -16.86 -0.85 14.80
C VAL A 235 -16.33 -2.07 14.04
N PRO A 236 -16.40 -2.09 12.70
CA PRO A 236 -15.78 -3.14 11.89
C PRO A 236 -14.28 -3.29 12.21
N GLU A 237 -13.88 -4.47 12.66
CA GLU A 237 -12.55 -4.75 13.16
C GLU A 237 -11.57 -5.07 12.01
N HIS A 238 -10.38 -4.46 12.04
CA HIS A 238 -9.30 -4.87 11.14
C HIS A 238 -8.56 -6.06 11.74
N VAL A 239 -8.51 -7.15 10.98
CA VAL A 239 -7.77 -8.37 11.37
C VAL A 239 -6.53 -8.50 10.50
N PRO A 240 -5.33 -8.29 11.06
CA PRO A 240 -4.08 -8.44 10.32
C PRO A 240 -3.82 -9.89 9.91
N LEU A 241 -3.64 -10.14 8.62
CA LEU A 241 -3.39 -11.46 8.04
C LEU A 241 -2.08 -11.53 7.25
N ASP A 242 -1.41 -10.39 7.13
CA ASP A 242 -0.13 -10.25 6.45
C ASP A 242 0.96 -11.20 6.99
N VAL A 243 1.85 -11.58 6.11
CA VAL A 243 3.01 -12.45 6.39
C VAL A 243 4.29 -11.63 6.41
N VAL A 244 4.36 -10.69 5.49
CA VAL A 244 5.44 -9.72 5.35
C VAL A 244 4.87 -8.33 5.57
N ARG A 245 5.42 -7.63 6.56
CA ARG A 245 5.04 -6.25 6.88
C ARG A 245 6.07 -5.29 6.33
N TRP A 246 5.64 -4.41 5.45
CA TRP A 246 6.49 -3.39 4.87
C TRP A 246 6.55 -2.16 5.76
N ARG A 247 7.74 -1.52 5.83
CA ARG A 247 7.92 -0.30 6.62
C ARG A 247 9.00 0.61 6.03
N ARG A 248 8.73 1.90 6.00
CA ARG A 248 9.75 2.94 5.84
C ARG A 248 10.28 3.29 7.22
N LEU A 249 11.61 3.28 7.38
CA LEU A 249 12.28 3.57 8.64
C LEU A 249 13.19 4.80 8.46
N PRO A 250 12.68 6.00 8.71
CA PRO A 250 13.51 7.19 8.74
C PRO A 250 14.37 7.17 10.00
N VAL A 251 15.67 7.37 9.82
CA VAL A 251 16.66 7.40 10.92
C VAL A 251 17.39 8.74 10.87
N ASP A 252 17.18 9.56 11.88
CA ASP A 252 17.95 10.78 12.06
C ASP A 252 19.35 10.46 12.59
N VAL A 253 20.36 10.74 11.78
CA VAL A 253 21.77 10.55 12.11
C VAL A 253 22.50 11.86 12.37
N THR A 254 21.77 12.94 12.63
CA THR A 254 22.35 14.25 12.93
C THR A 254 23.41 14.14 14.03
N GLY A 255 24.62 14.66 13.75
CA GLY A 255 25.74 14.66 14.66
C GLY A 255 26.41 13.30 14.89
N ALA A 256 26.04 12.23 14.14
CA ALA A 256 26.74 10.94 14.23
C ALA A 256 28.20 11.10 13.81
N ALA A 257 29.12 10.75 14.71
CA ALA A 257 30.55 10.97 14.51
C ALA A 257 31.15 10.03 13.47
N ASP A 258 30.66 8.81 13.40
CA ASP A 258 31.16 7.73 12.55
C ASP A 258 30.05 6.76 12.15
N VAL A 259 30.39 5.78 11.29
CA VAL A 259 29.47 4.74 10.80
C VAL A 259 28.92 3.90 11.97
N ARG A 260 29.69 3.66 13.02
CA ARG A 260 29.24 2.88 14.18
C ARG A 260 28.09 3.55 14.90
N ALA A 261 28.19 4.86 15.13
CA ALA A 261 27.11 5.62 15.75
C ALA A 261 25.83 5.60 14.91
N VAL A 262 25.94 5.52 13.58
CA VAL A 262 24.80 5.34 12.68
C VAL A 262 24.18 3.94 12.82
N LEU A 263 25.01 2.89 12.84
CA LEU A 263 24.56 1.51 13.02
C LEU A 263 23.83 1.31 14.37
N ASP A 264 24.35 1.92 15.44
CA ASP A 264 23.72 1.83 16.76
C ASP A 264 22.30 2.47 16.75
N ARG A 265 22.13 3.63 16.10
CA ARG A 265 20.81 4.28 15.95
C ARG A 265 19.85 3.47 15.11
N VAL A 266 20.32 2.93 13.98
CA VAL A 266 19.54 2.02 13.13
C VAL A 266 19.09 0.81 13.91
N GLY A 267 20.01 0.18 14.68
CA GLY A 267 19.72 -1.01 15.48
C GLY A 267 18.60 -0.78 16.50
N ILE A 268 18.61 0.36 17.19
CA ILE A 268 17.56 0.73 18.17
C ILE A 268 16.19 0.81 17.49
N LEU A 269 16.09 1.55 16.37
CA LEU A 269 14.81 1.74 15.67
C LEU A 269 14.35 0.46 14.97
N LEU A 270 15.29 -0.34 14.46
CA LEU A 270 15.00 -1.62 13.83
C LEU A 270 14.44 -2.62 14.84
N ASN A 271 15.02 -2.69 16.06
CA ASN A 271 14.50 -3.50 17.16
C ASN A 271 13.04 -3.15 17.49
N GLN A 272 12.75 -1.86 17.62
CA GLN A 272 11.38 -1.41 17.85
C GLN A 272 10.46 -1.83 16.71
N ALA A 273 10.88 -1.67 15.46
CA ALA A 273 10.09 -2.01 14.29
C ALA A 273 9.81 -3.53 14.19
N VAL A 274 10.77 -4.38 14.58
CA VAL A 274 10.60 -5.84 14.67
C VAL A 274 9.55 -6.21 15.72
N LEU A 275 9.58 -5.59 16.89
CA LEU A 275 8.56 -5.82 17.92
C LEU A 275 7.16 -5.42 17.44
N GLU A 276 7.04 -4.28 16.75
CA GLU A 276 5.77 -3.80 16.19
C GLU A 276 5.29 -4.65 14.99
N ALA A 277 6.16 -5.48 14.40
CA ALA A 277 5.77 -6.42 13.36
C ALA A 277 5.00 -7.65 13.90
N GLU A 278 4.93 -7.85 15.22
CA GLU A 278 4.12 -8.88 15.89
C GLU A 278 4.41 -10.29 15.37
N GLY A 279 5.69 -10.64 15.21
CA GLY A 279 6.15 -11.94 14.71
C GLY A 279 6.01 -12.14 13.20
N ARG A 280 5.68 -11.09 12.46
CA ARG A 280 5.71 -11.10 10.99
C ARG A 280 7.10 -10.74 10.48
N MET A 281 7.46 -11.26 9.32
CA MET A 281 8.66 -10.82 8.66
C MET A 281 8.56 -9.32 8.34
N LEU A 282 9.55 -8.54 8.76
CA LEU A 282 9.62 -7.10 8.50
C LEU A 282 10.50 -6.83 7.27
N ALA A 283 9.93 -6.25 6.23
CA ALA A 283 10.65 -5.73 5.07
C ALA A 283 10.82 -4.22 5.20
N VAL A 284 12.06 -3.73 5.32
CA VAL A 284 12.35 -2.34 5.70
C VAL A 284 13.10 -1.60 4.60
N ARG A 285 12.65 -0.39 4.30
CA ARG A 285 13.46 0.62 3.59
C ARG A 285 13.98 1.64 4.59
N ILE A 286 15.30 1.70 4.78
CA ILE A 286 15.94 2.64 5.67
C ILE A 286 16.21 3.95 4.91
N SER A 287 15.94 5.10 5.55
CA SER A 287 16.31 6.42 5.05
C SER A 287 17.13 7.14 6.11
N LEU A 288 18.44 7.30 5.88
CA LEU A 288 19.33 8.06 6.78
C LEU A 288 19.22 9.54 6.45
N THR A 289 18.87 10.38 7.44
CA THR A 289 18.69 11.83 7.27
C THR A 289 19.52 12.60 8.26
N GLY A 290 19.78 13.86 7.98
CA GLY A 290 20.46 14.80 8.88
C GLY A 290 21.92 15.10 8.51
N GLU A 291 22.45 16.15 9.15
CA GLU A 291 23.84 16.56 8.98
C GLU A 291 24.75 15.82 9.97
N CYS A 292 25.75 15.12 9.48
CA CYS A 292 26.64 14.34 10.34
C CYS A 292 28.10 14.32 9.84
N PRO A 293 29.08 14.26 10.76
CA PRO A 293 30.49 14.07 10.43
C PRO A 293 30.74 12.77 9.65
N ALA A 294 29.95 11.74 9.89
CA ALA A 294 30.04 10.44 9.18
C ALA A 294 29.65 10.50 7.70
N HIS A 295 29.06 11.61 7.20
CA HIS A 295 28.50 11.67 5.84
C HIS A 295 29.45 11.18 4.74
N ALA A 296 30.71 11.60 4.77
CA ALA A 296 31.70 11.22 3.74
C ALA A 296 31.97 9.72 3.74
N ASP A 297 32.00 9.08 4.91
CA ASP A 297 32.19 7.63 5.03
C ASP A 297 30.95 6.85 4.57
N LEU A 298 29.74 7.37 4.91
CA LEU A 298 28.47 6.79 4.45
C LEU A 298 28.32 6.91 2.93
N ALA A 299 28.70 8.04 2.35
CA ALA A 299 28.55 8.30 0.91
C ALA A 299 29.62 7.61 0.05
N ARG A 300 30.72 7.12 0.64
CA ARG A 300 31.82 6.48 -0.08
C ARG A 300 31.38 5.23 -0.84
N SER A 301 30.56 4.40 -0.23
CA SER A 301 30.01 3.17 -0.83
C SER A 301 28.64 2.82 -0.22
N PRO A 302 27.54 3.37 -0.77
CA PRO A 302 26.20 3.07 -0.29
C PRO A 302 25.84 1.57 -0.31
N ASP A 303 26.32 0.85 -1.34
CA ASP A 303 26.08 -0.60 -1.44
C ASP A 303 26.79 -1.38 -0.32
N ALA A 304 28.04 -1.05 0.01
CA ALA A 304 28.73 -1.66 1.12
C ALA A 304 28.09 -1.32 2.46
N LEU A 305 27.57 -0.10 2.61
CA LEU A 305 26.83 0.29 3.80
C LEU A 305 25.53 -0.50 3.92
N LEU A 306 24.79 -0.72 2.83
CA LEU A 306 23.59 -1.55 2.82
C LEU A 306 23.91 -2.99 3.29
N GLN A 307 25.00 -3.57 2.79
CA GLN A 307 25.42 -4.92 3.23
C GLN A 307 25.83 -4.93 4.72
N THR A 308 26.49 -3.88 5.20
CA THR A 308 26.82 -3.74 6.62
C THR A 308 25.56 -3.65 7.48
N LEU A 309 24.57 -2.88 7.05
CA LEU A 309 23.26 -2.77 7.73
C LEU A 309 22.51 -4.11 7.72
N ARG A 310 22.53 -4.84 6.60
CA ARG A 310 21.95 -6.18 6.51
C ARG A 310 22.60 -7.16 7.47
N ALA A 311 23.93 -7.13 7.56
CA ALA A 311 24.65 -7.95 8.53
C ALA A 311 24.31 -7.58 9.98
N ALA A 312 24.26 -6.27 10.31
CA ALA A 312 23.88 -5.82 11.64
C ALA A 312 22.41 -6.13 11.99
N ALA A 313 21.53 -6.19 11.01
CA ALA A 313 20.14 -6.57 11.23
C ALA A 313 20.00 -8.03 11.71
N LEU A 314 20.93 -8.93 11.33
CA LEU A 314 20.93 -10.31 11.82
C LEU A 314 21.25 -10.42 13.31
N ASP A 315 21.94 -9.41 13.89
CA ASP A 315 22.18 -9.33 15.34
C ASP A 315 20.91 -8.85 16.10
N VAL A 316 20.01 -8.17 15.40
CA VAL A 316 18.74 -7.66 15.95
C VAL A 316 17.66 -8.73 15.92
N ALA A 317 17.55 -9.42 14.78
CA ALA A 317 16.51 -10.43 14.54
C ALA A 317 17.03 -11.46 13.53
N GLY A 318 16.42 -12.64 13.48
CA GLY A 318 16.81 -13.71 12.56
C GLY A 318 16.61 -13.34 11.08
N PRO A 319 17.25 -14.10 10.17
CA PRO A 319 17.16 -13.83 8.72
C PRO A 319 15.74 -13.97 8.17
N ASP A 320 14.86 -14.66 8.88
CA ASP A 320 13.44 -14.83 8.56
C ASP A 320 12.53 -13.77 9.21
N GLU A 321 13.08 -12.90 10.06
CA GLU A 321 12.29 -11.90 10.81
C GLU A 321 12.47 -10.49 10.26
N VAL A 322 13.65 -10.17 9.70
CA VAL A 322 13.92 -8.85 9.14
C VAL A 322 14.71 -8.92 7.84
N TRP A 323 14.32 -8.13 6.87
CA TRP A 323 15.04 -7.90 5.62
C TRP A 323 15.10 -6.43 5.29
N ILE A 324 16.31 -5.89 5.12
CA ILE A 324 16.50 -4.52 4.64
C ILE A 324 16.43 -4.55 3.12
N GLU A 325 15.32 -4.04 2.59
CA GLU A 325 15.05 -4.00 1.15
C GLU A 325 15.96 -3.01 0.44
N ASP A 326 16.06 -1.77 0.97
CA ASP A 326 16.78 -0.68 0.34
C ASP A 326 17.30 0.32 1.38
N LEU A 327 18.33 1.08 1.00
CA LEU A 327 18.90 2.18 1.77
C LEU A 327 18.84 3.47 0.98
N LYS A 328 18.21 4.50 1.54
CA LYS A 328 18.25 5.87 1.02
C LYS A 328 19.17 6.71 1.87
N LEU A 329 20.23 7.22 1.26
CA LEU A 329 21.16 8.11 1.91
C LEU A 329 20.75 9.57 1.61
N LEU A 330 20.17 10.23 2.61
CA LEU A 330 19.67 11.61 2.57
C LEU A 330 20.40 12.48 3.61
N THR A 331 21.63 12.09 3.96
CA THR A 331 22.49 12.83 4.91
C THR A 331 23.23 13.96 4.21
N ALA A 332 23.71 14.92 4.99
CA ALA A 332 24.59 16.00 4.53
C ALA A 332 25.83 16.11 5.44
N PRO A 333 26.94 16.65 4.93
CA PRO A 333 28.11 16.96 5.76
C PRO A 333 27.80 18.11 6.71
N VAL A 334 28.44 18.11 7.86
CA VAL A 334 28.46 19.30 8.78
C VAL A 334 29.36 20.35 8.15
N LEU A 335 28.80 21.48 7.79
CA LEU A 335 29.51 22.58 7.13
C LEU A 335 29.59 23.82 8.03
N ASP A 336 30.77 24.39 8.17
CA ASP A 336 30.93 25.72 8.76
C ASP A 336 30.66 26.79 7.69
N LEU A 337 29.39 27.09 7.45
CA LEU A 337 28.95 28.08 6.47
C LEU A 337 29.54 29.48 6.71
N PRO A 338 29.67 29.99 7.97
CA PRO A 338 30.37 31.21 8.24
C PRO A 338 31.84 31.21 7.80
N ALA A 339 32.58 30.15 8.11
CA ALA A 339 33.97 30.01 7.68
C ALA A 339 34.10 29.89 6.15
N MET A 340 33.25 29.12 5.51
CA MET A 340 33.21 28.98 4.05
C MET A 340 32.87 30.30 3.35
N ARG A 341 31.94 31.08 3.89
CA ARG A 341 31.57 32.42 3.38
C ARG A 341 32.75 33.42 3.46
N ALA A 342 33.56 33.31 4.50
CA ALA A 342 34.73 34.18 4.69
C ALA A 342 35.91 33.79 3.79
N GLN A 343 35.88 32.66 3.12
CA GLN A 343 36.96 32.25 2.21
C GLN A 343 37.00 33.15 0.96
N PRO A 344 38.20 33.60 0.56
CA PRO A 344 38.36 34.34 -0.68
C PRO A 344 38.18 33.44 -1.88
N GLY A 345 37.54 33.95 -2.94
CA GLY A 345 37.37 33.23 -4.20
C GLY A 345 35.97 32.65 -4.44
N ALA A 346 35.89 31.59 -5.27
CA ALA A 346 34.63 31.06 -5.77
C ALA A 346 33.74 30.49 -4.67
N VAL A 347 34.31 29.84 -3.67
CA VAL A 347 33.57 29.20 -2.57
C VAL A 347 32.77 30.23 -1.77
N GLY A 348 33.42 31.30 -1.29
CA GLY A 348 32.74 32.36 -0.52
C GLY A 348 31.66 33.09 -1.31
N LEU A 349 31.90 33.32 -2.62
CA LEU A 349 30.89 33.89 -3.55
C LEU A 349 29.71 32.99 -3.74
N LEU A 350 29.90 31.68 -3.95
CA LEU A 350 28.84 30.69 -4.13
C LEU A 350 28.02 30.55 -2.84
N VAL A 351 28.66 30.39 -1.69
CA VAL A 351 27.96 30.29 -0.40
C VAL A 351 27.11 31.54 -0.16
N SER A 352 27.64 32.73 -0.45
CA SER A 352 26.89 33.99 -0.35
C SER A 352 25.73 34.09 -1.35
N ALA A 353 25.86 33.47 -2.52
CA ALA A 353 24.79 33.42 -3.52
C ALA A 353 23.64 32.49 -3.13
N LEU A 354 23.90 31.43 -2.35
CA LEU A 354 22.88 30.50 -1.87
C LEU A 354 21.88 31.13 -0.89
N ASP A 355 22.21 32.28 -0.27
CA ASP A 355 21.29 33.01 0.60
C ASP A 355 20.24 33.81 -0.20
N ARG A 356 20.44 33.97 -1.49
CA ARG A 356 19.48 34.72 -2.32
C ARG A 356 18.22 33.89 -2.58
N PRO A 357 17.05 34.55 -2.65
CA PRO A 357 15.82 33.88 -3.05
C PRO A 357 15.99 33.22 -4.43
N VAL A 358 15.65 31.94 -4.53
CA VAL A 358 15.67 31.21 -5.79
C VAL A 358 14.28 31.29 -6.41
N ALA A 359 14.19 31.90 -7.60
CA ALA A 359 12.98 31.89 -8.41
C ALA A 359 13.07 30.75 -9.45
N VAL A 360 11.96 30.08 -9.69
CA VAL A 360 11.86 29.13 -10.80
C VAL A 360 11.89 29.93 -12.09
N ASP A 361 12.98 29.82 -12.87
CA ASP A 361 13.02 30.40 -14.19
C ASP A 361 12.34 29.44 -15.21
N LYS A 362 12.02 29.96 -16.40
CA LYS A 362 11.35 29.19 -17.44
C LYS A 362 12.14 27.95 -17.87
N ARG A 363 13.49 28.01 -17.83
CA ARG A 363 14.34 26.87 -18.23
C ARG A 363 14.21 25.71 -17.25
N LEU A 364 14.17 25.99 -15.95
CA LEU A 364 13.99 24.98 -14.91
C LEU A 364 12.58 24.35 -15.02
N ALA A 365 11.55 25.18 -15.19
CA ALA A 365 10.18 24.72 -15.36
C ALA A 365 10.02 23.85 -16.63
N ASP A 366 10.59 24.27 -17.76
CA ASP A 366 10.58 23.53 -19.02
C ASP A 366 11.35 22.19 -18.90
N PHE A 367 12.52 22.20 -18.24
CA PHE A 367 13.30 21.00 -17.99
C PHE A 367 12.54 19.99 -17.14
N VAL A 368 11.96 20.43 -16.01
CA VAL A 368 11.15 19.57 -15.14
C VAL A 368 9.95 19.03 -15.90
N SER A 369 9.25 19.86 -16.66
CA SER A 369 8.11 19.44 -17.48
C SER A 369 8.48 18.39 -18.53
N ASP A 370 9.69 18.48 -19.13
CA ASP A 370 10.18 17.49 -20.09
C ASP A 370 10.57 16.17 -19.40
N GLN A 371 11.20 16.22 -18.22
CA GLN A 371 11.48 15.03 -17.43
C GLN A 371 10.21 14.33 -16.95
N LEU A 372 9.21 15.09 -16.52
CA LEU A 372 7.90 14.54 -16.11
C LEU A 372 7.16 13.86 -17.26
N ARG A 373 7.30 14.37 -18.48
CA ARG A 373 6.75 13.71 -19.70
C ARG A 373 7.44 12.39 -20.03
N ARG A 374 8.71 12.24 -19.65
CA ARG A 374 9.52 11.03 -19.89
C ARG A 374 9.37 9.99 -18.77
N ALA A 375 9.12 10.43 -17.56
CA ALA A 375 8.80 9.58 -16.41
C ALA A 375 7.32 9.21 -16.51
N ASP A 376 7.05 8.03 -17.05
CA ASP A 376 5.70 7.53 -17.30
C ASP A 376 4.81 7.57 -16.02
N GLN A 377 3.85 8.44 -16.03
CA GLN A 377 2.48 8.46 -15.51
C GLN A 377 2.13 8.28 -14.02
N ASP A 378 2.99 7.93 -13.07
CA ASP A 378 2.60 7.65 -11.68
C ASP A 378 3.15 8.65 -10.65
N LEU A 379 3.06 9.95 -10.92
CA LEU A 379 3.39 10.95 -9.91
C LEU A 379 2.18 11.26 -9.05
N GLU A 380 2.31 11.01 -7.74
CA GLU A 380 1.36 11.44 -6.74
C GLU A 380 1.10 12.95 -6.86
N SER A 381 -0.13 13.40 -6.60
CA SER A 381 -0.55 14.80 -6.76
C SER A 381 0.26 15.82 -5.95
N ASP A 382 0.98 15.36 -4.93
CA ASP A 382 1.88 16.13 -4.06
C ASP A 382 3.36 15.97 -4.42
N HIS A 383 3.69 15.33 -5.56
CA HIS A 383 5.08 15.14 -5.95
C HIS A 383 5.79 16.49 -6.16
N PRO A 384 6.97 16.71 -5.54
CA PRO A 384 7.67 18.01 -5.56
C PRO A 384 7.95 18.57 -6.96
N ALA A 385 8.09 17.70 -7.95
CA ALA A 385 8.31 18.11 -9.33
C ALA A 385 7.11 18.85 -9.95
N LEU A 386 5.88 18.57 -9.48
CA LEU A 386 4.68 19.28 -9.90
C LEU A 386 4.70 20.72 -9.40
N ALA A 387 5.10 20.95 -8.15
CA ALA A 387 5.26 22.28 -7.58
C ALA A 387 6.29 23.11 -8.36
N ILE A 388 7.42 22.51 -8.76
CA ILE A 388 8.46 23.19 -9.56
C ILE A 388 7.91 23.53 -10.95
N ARG A 389 7.18 22.65 -11.61
CA ARG A 389 6.50 22.92 -12.87
C ARG A 389 5.57 24.13 -12.75
N ASP A 390 4.88 24.24 -11.62
CA ASP A 390 3.91 25.30 -11.35
C ASP A 390 4.56 26.58 -10.79
N GLY A 391 5.89 26.66 -10.79
CA GLY A 391 6.66 27.88 -10.47
C GLY A 391 7.06 28.01 -9.01
N HIS A 392 6.92 26.95 -8.20
CA HIS A 392 7.29 26.93 -6.79
C HIS A 392 8.34 25.85 -6.50
N ILE A 393 9.44 26.19 -5.81
CA ILE A 393 10.39 25.20 -5.33
C ILE A 393 10.05 24.90 -3.87
N PRO A 394 9.66 23.65 -3.52
CA PRO A 394 9.47 23.28 -2.13
C PRO A 394 10.75 23.50 -1.30
N ASP A 395 10.58 23.99 -0.06
CA ASP A 395 11.70 24.37 0.82
C ASP A 395 12.65 23.19 1.10
N ASP A 396 12.13 21.99 1.21
CA ASP A 396 12.92 20.76 1.40
C ASP A 396 13.77 20.43 0.18
N ILE A 397 13.27 20.64 -1.04
CA ILE A 397 14.03 20.46 -2.29
C ILE A 397 15.14 21.51 -2.37
N LEU A 398 14.83 22.75 -2.04
CA LEU A 398 15.82 23.83 -2.04
C LEU A 398 16.93 23.57 -1.01
N ALA A 399 16.55 23.15 0.20
CA ALA A 399 17.50 22.79 1.27
C ALA A 399 18.40 21.62 0.83
N ARG A 400 17.84 20.57 0.20
CA ARG A 400 18.61 19.42 -0.29
C ARG A 400 19.55 19.81 -1.44
N ALA A 401 19.10 20.62 -2.38
CA ALA A 401 19.94 21.11 -3.48
C ALA A 401 21.11 21.95 -2.96
N ARG A 402 20.85 22.83 -1.97
CA ARG A 402 21.89 23.60 -1.28
C ARG A 402 22.89 22.69 -0.57
N ALA A 403 22.43 21.69 0.17
CA ALA A 403 23.29 20.74 0.85
C ALA A 403 24.19 19.96 -0.10
N LEU A 404 23.67 19.52 -1.25
CA LEU A 404 24.43 18.82 -2.29
C LEU A 404 25.52 19.74 -2.90
N LEU A 405 25.18 20.98 -3.26
CA LEU A 405 26.14 21.95 -3.78
C LEU A 405 27.27 22.25 -2.78
N LEU A 406 26.90 22.45 -1.51
CA LEU A 406 27.87 22.73 -0.45
C LEU A 406 28.76 21.52 -0.16
N ALA A 407 28.21 20.30 -0.19
CA ALA A 407 28.96 19.06 -0.03
C ALA A 407 30.00 18.88 -1.16
N GLU A 408 29.65 19.23 -2.40
CA GLU A 408 30.56 19.17 -3.53
C GLU A 408 31.66 20.22 -3.43
N LEU A 409 31.32 21.44 -2.99
CA LEU A 409 32.29 22.51 -2.75
C LEU A 409 33.25 22.21 -1.57
N ALA A 410 32.87 21.35 -0.65
CA ALA A 410 33.71 20.97 0.50
C ALA A 410 34.67 19.80 0.19
N ARG A 411 34.55 19.19 -1.02
CA ARG A 411 35.43 18.09 -1.46
C ARG A 411 36.78 18.55 -2.03
N ASP A 412 36.86 19.81 -2.47
CA ASP A 412 38.06 20.45 -2.99
C ASP A 412 38.76 21.31 -1.85
#